data_035f9425678831d432b6b72e38e4edcf
#
_entry.id   035f9425678831d432b6b72e38e4edcf
#
_cell.length_a   1.000
_cell.length_b   1.000
_cell.length_c   1.000
_cell.angle_alpha   90.00
_cell.angle_beta   90.00
_cell.angle_gamma   90.00
#
_symmetry.space_group_name_H-M   'P 1'
#
loop_
_entity.id
_entity.type
_entity.pdbx_description
1 polymer ?
#
loop_
_entity_poly.entity_id
_entity_poly.type
_entity_poly.pdbx_seq_one_letter_code
_entity_poly.pdbx_strand_id
1 'polypeptide(L)'
;MRLHLAHAPMVGAMFVALAAPWLFHPQTKNERSRLETPVLQSTCLISADVRRLVEFYEPILNRKANWSSEDYAEFPTRAGVLAIFSVAAQEKYIPGSSEPAMNRSVILEFKVADVDAEYGRLQPLVKTWVKPPTTQPWGTRSIYLRDPDGNLVDFYSPVPAPK
;
A
#
# COMPACT_ATOMS: atom_id res chain seq x y z
N MET A 1 -66.24 -9.21 51.66
CA MET A 1 -65.30 -8.09 51.61
C MET A 1 -65.07 -7.77 50.11
N ARG A 2 -65.69 -6.67 49.65
CA ARG A 2 -65.72 -6.29 48.20
C ARG A 2 -64.58 -5.35 47.87
N LEU A 3 -63.73 -5.71 46.90
CA LEU A 3 -62.72 -4.80 46.31
C LEU A 3 -63.36 -4.12 45.11
N HIS A 4 -63.35 -2.80 45.12
CA HIS A 4 -63.73 -1.97 43.99
C HIS A 4 -62.54 -1.84 43.05
N LEU A 5 -62.70 -2.19 41.72
CA LEU A 5 -61.86 -1.84 40.67
C LEU A 5 -62.17 -0.40 40.17
N ALA A 6 -61.22 0.48 40.25
CA ALA A 6 -61.28 1.79 39.63
C ALA A 6 -60.78 1.74 38.16
N HIS A 7 -61.64 2.14 37.23
CA HIS A 7 -61.29 2.32 35.83
C HIS A 7 -60.71 3.73 35.68
N ALA A 8 -59.50 3.80 35.14
CA ALA A 8 -58.89 5.03 34.64
C ALA A 8 -59.10 5.18 33.10
N PRO A 9 -59.42 6.38 32.61
CA PRO A 9 -59.68 6.58 31.18
C PRO A 9 -58.38 6.65 30.41
N MET A 10 -58.33 5.93 29.29
CA MET A 10 -57.30 5.96 28.28
C MET A 10 -57.41 7.29 27.49
N VAL A 11 -56.43 8.20 27.68
CA VAL A 11 -56.27 9.38 26.85
C VAL A 11 -55.43 8.96 25.63
N GLY A 12 -56.06 8.88 24.47
CA GLY A 12 -55.43 8.64 23.20
C GLY A 12 -54.60 9.83 22.78
N ALA A 13 -53.27 9.70 22.81
CA ALA A 13 -52.36 10.68 22.18
C ALA A 13 -52.24 10.38 20.69
N MET A 14 -52.91 11.20 19.89
CA MET A 14 -52.83 11.19 18.44
C MET A 14 -51.46 11.78 18.02
N PHE A 15 -50.49 10.92 17.71
CA PHE A 15 -49.23 11.35 17.10
C PHE A 15 -49.50 11.76 15.65
N VAL A 16 -49.57 13.06 15.39
CA VAL A 16 -49.47 13.60 14.05
C VAL A 16 -48.01 13.46 13.62
N ALA A 17 -47.70 12.47 12.78
CA ALA A 17 -46.42 12.36 12.12
C ALA A 17 -46.32 13.50 11.11
N LEU A 18 -45.59 14.58 11.45
CA LEU A 18 -45.14 15.55 10.52
C LEU A 18 -44.08 14.86 9.59
N ALA A 19 -44.53 14.43 8.42
CA ALA A 19 -43.62 14.02 7.34
C ALA A 19 -42.80 15.25 6.95
N ALA A 20 -41.53 15.28 7.37
CA ALA A 20 -40.58 16.25 6.86
C ALA A 20 -40.40 15.97 5.37
N PRO A 21 -40.60 16.97 4.49
CA PRO A 21 -40.29 16.78 3.08
C PRO A 21 -38.77 16.57 2.98
N TRP A 22 -38.36 15.39 2.52
CA TRP A 22 -36.99 15.15 2.09
C TRP A 22 -36.72 16.13 0.98
N LEU A 23 -36.03 17.22 1.32
CA LEU A 23 -35.48 18.15 0.36
C LEU A 23 -34.47 17.36 -0.49
N PHE A 24 -34.95 16.87 -1.63
CA PHE A 24 -34.09 16.50 -2.74
C PHE A 24 -33.36 17.80 -3.14
N HIS A 25 -32.18 18.01 -2.56
CA HIS A 25 -31.24 18.96 -3.14
C HIS A 25 -30.76 18.31 -4.44
N PRO A 26 -31.09 18.86 -5.61
CA PRO A 26 -30.46 18.40 -6.84
C PRO A 26 -28.96 18.70 -6.68
N GLN A 27 -28.15 17.66 -6.55
CA GLN A 27 -26.72 17.83 -6.57
C GLN A 27 -26.36 18.56 -7.84
N THR A 28 -25.84 19.76 -7.69
CA THR A 28 -25.47 20.61 -8.82
C THR A 28 -24.37 19.90 -9.61
N LYS A 29 -24.42 20.04 -10.94
CA LYS A 29 -23.50 19.41 -11.89
C LYS A 29 -22.00 19.68 -11.53
N ASN A 30 -21.75 20.64 -10.66
CA ASN A 30 -20.42 21.06 -10.20
C ASN A 30 -19.85 20.22 -9.04
N GLU A 31 -20.68 19.48 -8.30
CA GLU A 31 -20.20 18.55 -7.26
C GLU A 31 -19.73 17.21 -7.81
N ARG A 32 -20.18 16.82 -9.00
CA ARG A 32 -19.72 15.59 -9.68
C ARG A 32 -18.36 15.74 -10.38
N SER A 33 -17.77 16.91 -10.46
CA SER A 33 -16.53 17.15 -11.21
C SER A 33 -15.24 17.21 -10.39
N ARG A 34 -15.30 17.03 -9.08
CA ARG A 34 -14.10 16.71 -8.29
C ARG A 34 -13.95 15.20 -8.18
N LEU A 35 -13.71 14.54 -9.30
CA LEU A 35 -13.03 13.27 -9.27
C LEU A 35 -11.64 13.56 -8.68
N GLU A 36 -11.46 13.21 -7.42
CA GLU A 36 -10.13 13.28 -6.81
C GLU A 36 -9.19 12.47 -7.70
N THR A 37 -8.02 13.03 -8.00
CA THR A 37 -7.01 12.31 -8.76
C THR A 37 -6.66 11.04 -8.01
N PRO A 38 -6.76 9.86 -8.63
CA PRO A 38 -6.38 8.61 -7.96
C PRO A 38 -4.96 8.69 -7.44
N VAL A 39 -4.74 8.18 -6.23
CA VAL A 39 -3.42 8.12 -5.60
C VAL A 39 -2.87 6.70 -5.71
N LEU A 40 -1.65 6.54 -6.23
CA LEU A 40 -0.94 5.27 -6.16
C LEU A 40 -0.56 4.99 -4.70
N GLN A 41 -1.37 4.17 -4.03
CA GLN A 41 -1.23 3.89 -2.60
C GLN A 41 -0.17 2.83 -2.31
N SER A 42 -0.10 1.79 -3.15
CA SER A 42 0.83 0.68 -2.92
C SER A 42 1.29 0.03 -4.22
N THR A 43 2.48 -0.59 -4.15
CA THR A 43 2.96 -1.59 -5.10
C THR A 43 2.95 -2.92 -4.39
N CYS A 44 2.26 -3.92 -4.95
CA CYS A 44 2.16 -5.25 -4.37
C CYS A 44 2.93 -6.26 -5.23
N LEU A 45 3.93 -6.90 -4.62
CA LEU A 45 4.70 -7.99 -5.23
C LEU A 45 4.00 -9.32 -4.93
N ILE A 46 3.71 -10.09 -5.97
CA ILE A 46 3.16 -11.44 -5.82
C ILE A 46 4.31 -12.43 -5.77
N SER A 47 4.40 -13.16 -4.66
CA SER A 47 5.51 -14.07 -4.39
C SER A 47 5.02 -15.49 -4.10
N ALA A 48 5.79 -16.48 -4.55
CA ALA A 48 5.59 -17.87 -4.13
C ALA A 48 6.06 -18.11 -2.68
N ASP A 49 6.90 -17.23 -2.15
CA ASP A 49 7.44 -17.31 -0.78
C ASP A 49 7.52 -15.90 -0.16
N VAL A 50 6.43 -15.50 0.49
CA VAL A 50 6.29 -14.18 1.14
C VAL A 50 7.36 -13.98 2.21
N ARG A 51 7.63 -15.01 3.01
CA ARG A 51 8.61 -14.95 4.11
C ARG A 51 10.01 -14.66 3.59
N ARG A 52 10.46 -15.39 2.58
CA ARG A 52 11.78 -15.18 1.95
C ARG A 52 11.94 -13.76 1.42
N LEU A 53 10.90 -13.23 0.81
CA LEU A 53 10.95 -11.88 0.26
C LEU A 53 10.93 -10.82 1.36
N VAL A 54 10.14 -11.03 2.42
CA VAL A 54 10.16 -10.17 3.62
C VAL A 54 11.53 -10.19 4.31
N GLU A 55 12.12 -11.36 4.53
CA GLU A 55 13.46 -11.50 5.13
C GLU A 55 14.55 -10.78 4.33
N PHE A 56 14.39 -10.68 3.01
CA PHE A 56 15.25 -9.88 2.17
C PHE A 56 15.02 -8.38 2.38
N TYR A 57 13.75 -7.92 2.34
CA TYR A 57 13.45 -6.48 2.40
C TYR A 57 13.63 -5.86 3.79
N GLU A 58 13.45 -6.60 4.87
CA GLU A 58 13.65 -6.06 6.23
C GLU A 58 15.01 -5.40 6.43
N PRO A 59 16.15 -6.09 6.18
CA PRO A 59 17.47 -5.47 6.30
C PRO A 59 17.78 -4.47 5.19
N ILE A 60 17.24 -4.66 3.99
CA ILE A 60 17.42 -3.74 2.86
C ILE A 60 16.79 -2.39 3.15
N LEU A 61 15.57 -2.37 3.67
CA LEU A 61 14.84 -1.15 3.99
C LEU A 61 15.11 -0.64 5.43
N ASN A 62 15.92 -1.36 6.20
CA ASN A 62 16.15 -1.11 7.63
C ASN A 62 14.82 -0.93 8.38
N ARG A 63 13.87 -1.84 8.14
CA ARG A 63 12.51 -1.76 8.68
C ARG A 63 11.90 -3.15 8.81
N LYS A 64 11.19 -3.38 9.92
CA LYS A 64 10.37 -4.58 10.06
C LYS A 64 9.10 -4.48 9.22
N ALA A 65 8.68 -5.61 8.66
CA ALA A 65 7.41 -5.71 7.97
C ALA A 65 6.24 -5.71 8.96
N ASN A 66 5.13 -5.12 8.53
CA ASN A 66 3.84 -5.29 9.18
C ASN A 66 3.13 -6.50 8.56
N TRP A 67 2.90 -7.54 9.33
CA TRP A 67 2.19 -8.74 8.89
C TRP A 67 0.69 -8.64 9.22
N SER A 68 -0.18 -8.84 8.24
CA SER A 68 -1.62 -8.98 8.45
C SER A 68 -2.06 -10.44 8.45
N SER A 69 -1.31 -11.33 7.81
CA SER A 69 -1.49 -12.78 7.78
C SER A 69 -0.20 -13.45 7.31
N GLU A 70 -0.18 -14.79 7.23
CA GLU A 70 0.94 -15.52 6.62
C GLU A 70 1.08 -15.25 5.12
N ASP A 71 -0.01 -14.82 4.47
CA ASP A 71 -0.08 -14.52 3.05
C ASP A 71 0.24 -13.06 2.71
N TYR A 72 0.27 -12.14 3.68
CA TYR A 72 0.40 -10.71 3.41
C TYR A 72 1.27 -9.99 4.43
N ALA A 73 2.26 -9.27 3.91
CA ALA A 73 3.11 -8.35 4.66
C ALA A 73 3.31 -7.04 3.91
N GLU A 74 3.61 -5.96 4.64
CA GLU A 74 3.81 -4.65 4.05
C GLU A 74 4.91 -3.83 4.72
N PHE A 75 5.53 -2.96 3.94
CA PHE A 75 6.51 -1.96 4.36
C PHE A 75 5.96 -0.57 4.04
N PRO A 76 5.32 0.12 5.00
CA PRO A 76 4.89 1.49 4.80
C PRO A 76 6.08 2.42 4.59
N THR A 77 5.99 3.31 3.60
CA THR A 77 6.96 4.37 3.33
C THR A 77 6.27 5.74 3.38
N ARG A 78 7.04 6.83 3.22
CA ARG A 78 6.44 8.17 3.14
C ARG A 78 5.65 8.40 1.84
N ALA A 79 5.98 7.67 0.78
CA ALA A 79 5.39 7.85 -0.54
C ALA A 79 4.32 6.83 -0.90
N GLY A 80 4.19 5.76 -0.11
CA GLY A 80 3.27 4.66 -0.36
C GLY A 80 3.71 3.40 0.36
N VAL A 81 3.14 2.27 -0.01
CA VAL A 81 3.40 0.97 0.62
C VAL A 81 4.03 0.02 -0.39
N LEU A 82 5.12 -0.65 0.00
CA LEU A 82 5.56 -1.86 -0.66
C LEU A 82 4.89 -3.04 0.05
N ALA A 83 3.99 -3.74 -0.63
CA ALA A 83 3.30 -4.91 -0.12
C ALA A 83 3.86 -6.19 -0.76
N ILE A 84 3.75 -7.31 -0.05
CA ILE A 84 4.09 -8.64 -0.54
C ILE A 84 2.90 -9.54 -0.24
N PHE A 85 2.40 -10.25 -1.26
CA PHE A 85 1.23 -11.11 -1.16
C PHE A 85 1.49 -12.46 -1.77
N SER A 86 0.94 -13.53 -1.17
CA SER A 86 1.18 -14.88 -1.68
C SER A 86 0.45 -15.14 -3.00
N VAL A 87 1.08 -15.85 -3.91
CA VAL A 87 0.44 -16.29 -5.16
C VAL A 87 -0.77 -17.18 -4.88
N ALA A 88 -0.73 -17.98 -3.81
CA ALA A 88 -1.83 -18.88 -3.44
C ALA A 88 -3.09 -18.07 -3.04
N ALA A 89 -2.93 -17.02 -2.25
CA ALA A 89 -4.04 -16.15 -1.88
C ALA A 89 -4.50 -15.28 -3.07
N GLN A 90 -3.59 -14.79 -3.90
CA GLN A 90 -3.93 -14.05 -5.12
C GLN A 90 -4.76 -14.92 -6.07
N GLU A 91 -4.33 -16.17 -6.32
CA GLU A 91 -5.06 -17.10 -7.17
C GLU A 91 -6.45 -17.42 -6.63
N LYS A 92 -6.59 -17.52 -5.30
CA LYS A 92 -7.89 -17.76 -4.65
C LYS A 92 -8.88 -16.63 -4.87
N TYR A 93 -8.41 -15.36 -4.82
CA TYR A 93 -9.30 -14.19 -4.90
C TYR A 93 -9.47 -13.65 -6.31
N ILE A 94 -8.43 -13.72 -7.14
CA ILE A 94 -8.41 -13.18 -8.51
C ILE A 94 -7.65 -14.17 -9.41
N PRO A 95 -8.26 -15.29 -9.77
CA PRO A 95 -7.61 -16.39 -10.51
C PRO A 95 -6.98 -15.91 -11.83
N GLY A 96 -5.77 -16.41 -12.13
CA GLY A 96 -5.05 -16.12 -13.37
C GLY A 96 -4.57 -14.69 -13.52
N SER A 97 -4.60 -13.88 -12.47
CA SER A 97 -4.28 -12.43 -12.55
C SER A 97 -2.80 -12.12 -12.39
N SER A 98 -2.00 -13.07 -11.90
CA SER A 98 -0.58 -12.84 -11.64
C SER A 98 0.25 -14.12 -11.76
N GLU A 99 1.53 -13.93 -12.05
CA GLU A 99 2.53 -15.00 -12.11
C GLU A 99 3.77 -14.56 -11.31
N PRO A 100 4.19 -15.30 -10.29
CA PRO A 100 5.31 -14.89 -9.45
C PRO A 100 6.63 -14.94 -10.21
N ALA A 101 7.58 -14.04 -9.85
CA ALA A 101 8.91 -13.94 -10.43
C ALA A 101 8.97 -13.64 -11.95
N MET A 102 7.86 -13.20 -12.55
CA MET A 102 7.78 -12.85 -13.98
C MET A 102 7.95 -11.35 -14.26
N ASN A 103 8.08 -10.52 -13.22
CA ASN A 103 8.21 -9.08 -13.38
C ASN A 103 9.62 -8.68 -13.86
N ARG A 104 9.69 -8.09 -15.06
CA ARG A 104 10.94 -7.55 -15.63
C ARG A 104 10.80 -6.16 -16.24
N SER A 105 9.67 -5.50 -16.02
CA SER A 105 9.32 -4.21 -16.61
C SER A 105 9.14 -3.08 -15.59
N VAL A 106 9.35 -3.36 -14.30
CA VAL A 106 9.21 -2.39 -13.21
C VAL A 106 10.53 -2.28 -12.44
N ILE A 107 10.84 -1.06 -12.00
CA ILE A 107 11.92 -0.77 -11.06
C ILE A 107 11.29 -0.26 -9.77
N LEU A 108 11.71 -0.83 -8.64
CA LEU A 108 11.37 -0.32 -7.32
C LEU A 108 12.45 0.70 -6.92
N GLU A 109 12.11 1.99 -6.95
CA GLU A 109 13.06 3.06 -6.70
C GLU A 109 12.92 3.60 -5.27
N PHE A 110 14.00 3.52 -4.50
CA PHE A 110 14.10 4.03 -3.14
C PHE A 110 15.08 5.20 -3.08
N LYS A 111 14.59 6.38 -2.69
CA LYS A 111 15.45 7.53 -2.48
C LYS A 111 16.19 7.40 -1.14
N VAL A 112 17.51 7.55 -1.18
CA VAL A 112 18.39 7.55 -0.01
C VAL A 112 19.18 8.86 0.07
N ALA A 113 19.80 9.11 1.22
CA ALA A 113 20.62 10.31 1.40
C ALA A 113 21.97 10.20 0.71
N ASP A 114 22.60 9.03 0.77
CA ASP A 114 23.93 8.75 0.25
C ASP A 114 24.00 7.32 -0.30
N VAL A 115 24.17 7.20 -1.63
CA VAL A 115 24.20 5.92 -2.33
C VAL A 115 25.49 5.13 -2.04
N ASP A 116 26.62 5.77 -1.83
CA ASP A 116 27.88 5.08 -1.56
C ASP A 116 27.88 4.48 -0.16
N ALA A 117 27.37 5.23 0.83
CA ALA A 117 27.18 4.72 2.18
C ALA A 117 26.17 3.54 2.19
N GLU A 118 25.07 3.67 1.43
CA GLU A 118 24.07 2.63 1.29
C GLU A 118 24.63 1.38 0.61
N TYR A 119 25.44 1.55 -0.43
CA TYR A 119 26.13 0.44 -1.07
C TYR A 119 27.02 -0.34 -0.09
N GLY A 120 27.84 0.39 0.70
CA GLY A 120 28.68 -0.24 1.73
C GLY A 120 27.86 -1.04 2.76
N ARG A 121 26.73 -0.50 3.19
CA ARG A 121 25.81 -1.17 4.12
C ARG A 121 25.18 -2.43 3.50
N LEU A 122 24.82 -2.38 2.23
CA LEU A 122 24.11 -3.45 1.53
C LEU A 122 25.04 -4.56 1.02
N GLN A 123 26.34 -4.31 0.83
CA GLN A 123 27.29 -5.30 0.30
C GLN A 123 27.20 -6.68 0.98
N PRO A 124 27.17 -6.81 2.31
CA PRO A 124 27.09 -8.12 2.95
C PRO A 124 25.72 -8.79 2.84
N LEU A 125 24.69 -8.06 2.46
CA LEU A 125 23.28 -8.51 2.43
C LEU A 125 22.83 -8.94 1.02
N VAL A 126 23.36 -8.26 0.00
CA VAL A 126 22.92 -8.43 -1.39
C VAL A 126 23.82 -9.41 -2.14
N LYS A 127 23.20 -10.46 -2.69
CA LYS A 127 23.92 -11.47 -3.49
C LYS A 127 23.96 -11.12 -4.98
N THR A 128 22.98 -10.43 -5.49
CA THR A 128 22.81 -10.19 -6.91
C THR A 128 22.81 -8.70 -7.23
N TRP A 129 24.00 -8.17 -7.55
CA TRP A 129 24.18 -6.81 -8.01
C TRP A 129 24.00 -6.72 -9.52
N VAL A 130 23.29 -5.69 -9.99
CA VAL A 130 23.10 -5.36 -11.40
C VAL A 130 24.07 -4.27 -11.83
N LYS A 131 24.24 -3.23 -10.98
CA LYS A 131 25.15 -2.12 -11.25
C LYS A 131 25.67 -1.51 -9.94
N PRO A 132 26.99 -1.32 -9.80
CA PRO A 132 27.57 -0.64 -8.64
C PRO A 132 27.24 0.85 -8.63
N PRO A 133 27.60 1.61 -7.58
CA PRO A 133 27.37 3.04 -7.50
C PRO A 133 27.85 3.77 -8.75
N THR A 134 26.91 4.35 -9.49
CA THR A 134 27.17 5.00 -10.77
C THR A 134 26.36 6.30 -10.85
N THR A 135 27.03 7.40 -11.22
CA THR A 135 26.34 8.64 -11.57
C THR A 135 25.73 8.50 -12.96
N GLN A 136 24.44 8.73 -13.04
CA GLN A 136 23.66 8.60 -14.26
C GLN A 136 23.57 9.94 -15.01
N PRO A 137 23.43 9.92 -16.34
CA PRO A 137 23.34 11.14 -17.14
C PRO A 137 22.19 12.08 -16.79
N TRP A 138 21.14 11.53 -16.16
CA TRP A 138 19.94 12.29 -15.73
C TRP A 138 20.04 12.91 -14.34
N GLY A 139 21.24 12.94 -13.73
CA GLY A 139 21.49 13.68 -12.49
C GLY A 139 21.17 12.93 -11.21
N THR A 140 21.23 11.61 -11.21
CA THR A 140 21.20 10.79 -10.01
C THR A 140 22.46 9.95 -9.87
N ARG A 141 22.83 9.61 -8.64
CA ARG A 141 23.72 8.51 -8.34
C ARG A 141 22.90 7.33 -7.90
N SER A 142 23.14 6.15 -8.44
CA SER A 142 22.28 4.97 -8.29
C SER A 142 23.07 3.69 -8.11
N ILE A 143 22.50 2.72 -7.39
CA ILE A 143 22.91 1.31 -7.36
C ILE A 143 21.72 0.42 -7.71
N TYR A 144 21.99 -0.62 -8.48
CA TYR A 144 20.93 -1.54 -8.90
C TYR A 144 21.22 -2.96 -8.42
N LEU A 145 20.18 -3.62 -7.89
CA LEU A 145 20.25 -4.99 -7.41
C LEU A 145 18.99 -5.77 -7.79
N ARG A 146 19.02 -7.08 -7.61
CA ARG A 146 17.84 -7.94 -7.72
C ARG A 146 17.42 -8.45 -6.35
N ASP A 147 16.12 -8.42 -6.10
CA ASP A 147 15.55 -9.15 -4.98
C ASP A 147 15.51 -10.67 -5.26
N PRO A 148 15.12 -11.51 -4.28
CA PRO A 148 15.06 -12.96 -4.48
C PRO A 148 14.11 -13.44 -5.59
N ASP A 149 13.08 -12.66 -5.94
CA ASP A 149 12.14 -12.97 -7.02
C ASP A 149 12.55 -12.34 -8.36
N GLY A 150 13.71 -11.63 -8.39
CA GLY A 150 14.27 -11.04 -9.59
C GLY A 150 13.76 -9.65 -9.92
N ASN A 151 12.97 -9.00 -9.05
CA ASN A 151 12.54 -7.62 -9.24
C ASN A 151 13.76 -6.69 -9.21
N LEU A 152 13.77 -5.70 -10.10
CA LEU A 152 14.82 -4.69 -10.12
C LEU A 152 14.56 -3.64 -9.02
N VAL A 153 15.57 -3.43 -8.19
CA VAL A 153 15.56 -2.44 -7.11
C VAL A 153 16.65 -1.42 -7.36
N ASP A 154 16.32 -0.14 -7.27
CA ASP A 154 17.24 1.00 -7.36
C ASP A 154 17.25 1.78 -6.04
N PHE A 155 18.43 2.01 -5.49
CA PHE A 155 18.63 3.03 -4.46
C PHE A 155 19.35 4.21 -5.09
N TYR A 156 18.73 5.40 -5.03
CA TYR A 156 19.25 6.58 -5.67
C TYR A 156 19.30 7.82 -4.77
N SER A 157 20.20 8.72 -5.10
CA SER A 157 20.21 10.09 -4.59
C SER A 157 20.44 11.08 -5.72
N PRO A 158 19.83 12.28 -5.67
CA PRO A 158 20.17 13.36 -6.60
C PRO A 158 21.65 13.75 -6.45
N VAL A 159 22.35 13.96 -7.54
CA VAL A 159 23.66 14.61 -7.50
C VAL A 159 23.49 16.10 -7.75
N PRO A 160 24.28 16.96 -7.07
CA PRO A 160 24.26 18.39 -7.37
C PRO A 160 24.56 18.64 -8.84
N ALA A 161 23.83 19.57 -9.45
CA ALA A 161 24.15 20.00 -10.80
C ALA A 161 25.62 20.49 -10.84
N PRO A 162 26.39 20.19 -11.89
CA PRO A 162 27.71 20.78 -12.05
C PRO A 162 27.58 22.31 -12.01
N LYS A 163 28.42 22.94 -11.16
CA LYS A 163 28.49 24.39 -11.06
C LYS A 163 29.09 24.99 -12.33
#